data_b8b4e1d5174329a150e226e54cd14be8
#
_entry.id   b8b4e1d5174329a150e226e54cd14be8
#
_cell.length_a   1.000
_cell.length_b   1.000
_cell.length_c   1.000
_cell.angle_alpha   90.00
_cell.angle_beta   90.00
_cell.angle_gamma   90.00
#
_symmetry.space_group_name_H-M   'P 1'
#
loop_
_entity.id
_entity.type
_entity.pdbx_description
1 polymer ?
#
loop_
_entity_poly.entity_id
_entity_poly.type
_entity_poly.pdbx_seq_one_letter_code
_entity_poly.pdbx_strand_id
1 'polypeptide(L)'
;MNHIKDITIRNYRGIRYAEVNGMARVNVFLGNNNCGKSSVLESVLMLLGANSPALPLAVNVNRNYSTVVKNDFALFFHNCDVANVINIEACLADNSSMRLDMTYSESTIDEIPVSDMQNGMIETLKRYTLNQKYTYGAKEYRTALV
;
A
#
# COMPACT_ATOMS: atom_id res chain seq x y z
N MET A 1 -3.26 -27.76 -0.94
CA MET A 1 -2.96 -26.49 -0.27
C MET A 1 -2.83 -25.43 -1.33
N ASN A 2 -3.64 -24.38 -1.29
CA ASN A 2 -3.66 -23.33 -2.31
C ASN A 2 -2.41 -22.42 -2.18
N HIS A 3 -1.89 -21.90 -3.28
CA HIS A 3 -0.75 -20.97 -3.31
C HIS A 3 -0.94 -19.98 -4.45
N ILE A 4 -0.24 -18.85 -4.39
CA ILE A 4 -0.22 -17.88 -5.48
C ILE A 4 0.54 -18.51 -6.65
N LYS A 5 -0.12 -18.58 -7.81
CA LYS A 5 0.44 -19.05 -9.07
C LYS A 5 1.02 -17.91 -9.89
N ASP A 6 0.28 -16.85 -9.99
CA ASP A 6 0.68 -15.66 -10.75
C ASP A 6 0.36 -14.40 -9.92
N ILE A 7 1.22 -13.38 -10.01
CA ILE A 7 1.01 -12.10 -9.35
C ILE A 7 1.37 -10.95 -10.28
N THR A 8 0.53 -9.93 -10.31
CA THR A 8 0.77 -8.66 -11.00
C THR A 8 0.77 -7.53 -9.99
N ILE A 9 1.76 -6.65 -10.08
CA ILE A 9 1.96 -5.52 -9.18
C ILE A 9 2.06 -4.24 -10.01
N ARG A 10 1.27 -3.21 -9.67
CA ARG A 10 1.31 -1.89 -10.32
C ARG A 10 1.43 -0.78 -9.30
N ASN A 11 2.29 0.17 -9.61
CA ASN A 11 2.48 1.44 -8.87
C ASN A 11 2.85 1.27 -7.38
N TYR A 12 3.52 0.19 -7.01
CA TYR A 12 3.88 -0.10 -5.63
C TYR A 12 5.37 0.17 -5.39
N ARG A 13 5.71 1.15 -4.56
CA ARG A 13 7.09 1.53 -4.20
C ARG A 13 7.98 1.74 -5.44
N GLY A 14 9.10 1.00 -5.54
CA GLY A 14 9.98 1.02 -6.70
C GLY A 14 9.44 0.30 -7.95
N ILE A 15 8.23 -0.30 -7.87
CA ILE A 15 7.65 -1.09 -8.94
C ILE A 15 6.57 -0.27 -9.66
N ARG A 16 6.85 0.15 -10.90
CA ARG A 16 5.82 0.70 -11.78
C ARG A 16 4.90 -0.40 -12.30
N TYR A 17 5.50 -1.49 -12.77
CA TYR A 17 4.82 -2.70 -13.22
C TYR A 17 5.75 -3.90 -13.05
N ALA A 18 5.22 -4.97 -12.50
CA ALA A 18 5.88 -6.27 -12.45
C ALA A 18 4.84 -7.38 -12.58
N GLU A 19 5.23 -8.46 -13.23
CA GLU A 19 4.45 -9.67 -13.38
C GLU A 19 5.35 -10.88 -13.10
N VAL A 20 4.88 -11.77 -12.23
CA VAL A 20 5.59 -13.02 -11.90
C VAL A 20 4.60 -14.15 -12.11
N ASN A 21 4.91 -15.01 -13.07
CA ASN A 21 4.06 -16.11 -13.48
C ASN A 21 4.65 -17.48 -13.11
N GLY A 22 3.79 -18.46 -12.92
CA GLY A 22 4.21 -19.85 -12.69
C GLY A 22 4.88 -20.06 -11.34
N MET A 23 4.49 -19.30 -10.30
CA MET A 23 5.01 -19.44 -8.96
C MET A 23 4.69 -20.84 -8.38
N ALA A 24 5.68 -21.43 -7.71
CA ALA A 24 5.56 -22.68 -6.97
C ALA A 24 5.29 -22.40 -5.47
N ARG A 25 5.25 -23.45 -4.65
CA ARG A 25 5.13 -23.32 -3.18
C ARG A 25 6.34 -22.65 -2.54
N VAL A 26 7.50 -22.77 -3.17
CA VAL A 26 8.75 -22.13 -2.75
C VAL A 26 9.31 -21.40 -3.96
N ASN A 27 9.54 -20.11 -3.80
CA ASN A 27 10.10 -19.23 -4.84
C ASN A 27 11.28 -18.46 -4.25
N VAL A 28 12.33 -18.28 -5.02
CA VAL A 28 13.52 -17.53 -4.61
C VAL A 28 13.73 -16.36 -5.56
N PHE A 29 13.71 -15.15 -5.02
CA PHE A 29 13.98 -13.92 -5.78
C PHE A 29 15.48 -13.55 -5.66
N LEU A 30 16.20 -13.63 -6.77
CA LEU A 30 17.61 -13.28 -6.86
C LEU A 30 17.80 -11.98 -7.65
N GLY A 31 18.84 -11.23 -7.31
CA GLY A 31 19.16 -9.98 -8.01
C GLY A 31 19.96 -9.02 -7.13
N ASN A 32 20.45 -7.95 -7.73
CA ASN A 32 21.23 -6.91 -7.06
C ASN A 32 20.44 -6.18 -5.96
N ASN A 33 21.15 -5.47 -5.09
CA ASN A 33 20.49 -4.62 -4.10
C ASN A 33 19.66 -3.55 -4.81
N ASN A 34 18.54 -3.19 -4.21
CA ASN A 34 17.60 -2.20 -4.71
C ASN A 34 16.88 -2.53 -6.05
N CYS A 35 16.87 -3.80 -6.49
CA CYS A 35 16.15 -4.22 -7.70
C CYS A 35 14.66 -4.58 -7.47
N GLY A 36 14.09 -4.25 -6.31
CA GLY A 36 12.66 -4.43 -6.03
C GLY A 36 12.27 -5.75 -5.35
N LYS A 37 13.19 -6.66 -5.03
CA LYS A 37 12.88 -7.95 -4.36
C LYS A 37 12.00 -7.81 -3.12
N SER A 38 12.41 -6.92 -2.21
CA SER A 38 11.63 -6.65 -0.98
C SER A 38 10.26 -6.05 -1.30
N SER A 39 10.14 -5.23 -2.34
CA SER A 39 8.85 -4.66 -2.74
C SER A 39 7.91 -5.72 -3.30
N VAL A 40 8.42 -6.74 -4.01
CA VAL A 40 7.62 -7.90 -4.43
C VAL A 40 7.13 -8.69 -3.21
N LEU A 41 8.02 -9.00 -2.26
CA LEU A 41 7.64 -9.75 -1.05
C LEU A 41 6.64 -8.96 -0.19
N GLU A 42 6.84 -7.66 -0.05
CA GLU A 42 5.89 -6.79 0.65
C GLU A 42 4.52 -6.72 -0.04
N SER A 43 4.49 -6.67 -1.37
CA SER A 43 3.22 -6.67 -2.11
C SER A 43 2.44 -7.97 -1.89
N VAL A 44 3.11 -9.11 -1.85
CA VAL A 44 2.50 -10.39 -1.47
C VAL A 44 1.96 -10.34 -0.03
N LEU A 45 2.76 -9.81 0.92
CA LEU A 45 2.34 -9.64 2.31
C LEU A 45 1.12 -8.73 2.43
N MET A 46 1.13 -7.59 1.72
CA MET A 46 0.01 -6.63 1.69
C MET A 46 -1.26 -7.27 1.13
N LEU A 47 -1.16 -8.06 0.06
CA LEU A 47 -2.30 -8.75 -0.55
C LEU A 47 -2.88 -9.81 0.40
N LEU A 48 -2.03 -10.67 0.99
CA LEU A 48 -2.47 -11.75 1.88
C LEU A 48 -3.00 -11.24 3.23
N GLY A 49 -2.48 -10.12 3.71
CA GLY A 49 -2.89 -9.49 4.97
C GLY A 49 -3.84 -8.30 4.80
N ALA A 50 -4.46 -8.13 3.64
CA ALA A 50 -5.28 -6.96 3.31
C ALA A 50 -6.52 -6.74 4.20
N ASN A 51 -6.93 -7.75 4.97
CA ASN A 51 -7.97 -7.63 5.98
C ASN A 51 -7.49 -6.98 7.31
N SER A 52 -6.18 -6.74 7.46
CA SER A 52 -5.60 -6.05 8.61
C SER A 52 -5.34 -4.58 8.29
N PRO A 53 -6.13 -3.63 8.81
CA PRO A 53 -5.92 -2.20 8.52
C PRO A 53 -4.59 -1.68 9.05
N ALA A 54 -4.00 -2.29 10.08
CA ALA A 54 -2.72 -1.88 10.65
C ALA A 54 -1.49 -2.37 9.85
N LEU A 55 -1.68 -3.29 8.90
CA LEU A 55 -0.55 -3.88 8.16
C LEU A 55 0.31 -2.86 7.40
N PRO A 56 -0.25 -1.84 6.71
CA PRO A 56 0.57 -0.82 6.06
C PRO A 56 1.50 -0.09 7.02
N LEU A 57 1.04 0.25 8.22
CA LEU A 57 1.90 0.87 9.25
C LEU A 57 3.06 -0.05 9.63
N ALA A 58 2.77 -1.33 9.91
CA ALA A 58 3.80 -2.30 10.26
C ALA A 58 4.85 -2.46 9.15
N VAL A 59 4.43 -2.46 7.89
CA VAL A 59 5.34 -2.53 6.73
C VAL A 59 6.22 -1.29 6.62
N ASN A 60 5.69 -0.08 6.89
CA ASN A 60 6.50 1.14 6.93
C ASN A 60 7.48 1.15 8.11
N VAL A 61 7.06 0.76 9.30
CA VAL A 61 7.93 0.65 10.49
C VAL A 61 9.09 -0.32 10.22
N ASN A 62 8.85 -1.46 9.59
CA ASN A 62 9.91 -2.43 9.23
C ASN A 62 10.95 -1.85 8.23
N ARG A 63 10.60 -0.79 7.53
CA ARG A 63 11.51 -0.04 6.66
C ARG A 63 12.19 1.14 7.36
N ASN A 64 12.02 1.29 8.67
CA ASN A 64 12.46 2.44 9.46
C ASN A 64 11.84 3.77 8.98
N TYR A 65 10.69 3.73 8.33
CA TYR A 65 9.92 4.94 8.07
C TYR A 65 9.15 5.30 9.34
N SER A 66 9.36 6.53 9.80
CA SER A 66 8.67 7.05 10.99
C SER A 66 7.19 7.23 10.68
N THR A 67 6.33 6.71 11.54
CA THR A 67 4.88 6.93 11.45
C THR A 67 4.45 8.33 11.91
N VAL A 68 5.40 9.18 12.28
CA VAL A 68 5.16 10.51 12.86
C VAL A 68 5.22 11.63 11.82
N VAL A 69 5.75 11.35 10.62
CA VAL A 69 5.89 12.37 9.57
C VAL A 69 4.63 12.41 8.72
N LYS A 70 4.04 13.59 8.59
CA LYS A 70 2.92 13.89 7.67
C LYS A 70 3.25 13.33 6.28
N ASN A 71 2.47 12.33 5.82
CA ASN A 71 2.54 11.79 4.46
C ASN A 71 3.33 10.49 4.24
N ASP A 72 3.55 9.66 5.25
CA ASP A 72 4.23 8.36 5.11
C ASP A 72 3.51 7.40 4.15
N PHE A 73 2.21 7.59 3.90
CA PHE A 73 1.45 6.77 2.96
C PHE A 73 1.85 6.98 1.50
N ALA A 74 2.37 8.16 1.14
CA ALA A 74 2.87 8.42 -0.21
C ALA A 74 4.03 7.48 -0.59
N LEU A 75 4.79 7.00 0.41
CA LEU A 75 5.91 6.09 0.22
C LEU A 75 5.49 4.69 -0.31
N PHE A 76 4.22 4.34 -0.26
CA PHE A 76 3.72 3.11 -0.91
C PHE A 76 3.59 3.27 -2.42
N PHE A 77 3.40 4.48 -2.91
CA PHE A 77 3.15 4.77 -4.32
C PHE A 77 4.46 4.88 -5.11
N HIS A 78 4.44 4.41 -6.35
CA HIS A 78 5.60 4.51 -7.23
C HIS A 78 5.96 5.98 -7.46
N ASN A 79 7.22 6.34 -7.22
CA ASN A 79 7.72 7.73 -7.25
C ASN A 79 6.94 8.69 -6.33
N CYS A 80 6.31 8.20 -5.28
CA CYS A 80 5.42 8.96 -4.39
C CYS A 80 4.24 9.63 -5.13
N ASP A 81 3.87 9.14 -6.32
CA ASP A 81 2.76 9.67 -7.11
C ASP A 81 1.43 9.09 -6.61
N VAL A 82 0.83 9.82 -5.67
CA VAL A 82 -0.43 9.45 -5.00
C VAL A 82 -1.67 9.58 -5.87
N ALA A 83 -1.56 10.18 -7.07
CA ALA A 83 -2.65 10.23 -8.04
C ALA A 83 -2.93 8.86 -8.67
N ASN A 84 -1.95 7.97 -8.64
CA ASN A 84 -2.11 6.62 -9.16
C ASN A 84 -2.77 5.69 -8.13
N VAL A 85 -3.38 4.63 -8.62
CA VAL A 85 -3.87 3.52 -7.79
C VAL A 85 -2.76 2.47 -7.71
N ILE A 86 -2.44 2.02 -6.50
CA ILE A 86 -1.67 0.79 -6.33
C ILE A 86 -2.61 -0.37 -6.59
N ASN A 87 -2.22 -1.29 -7.46
CA ASN A 87 -2.98 -2.48 -7.73
C ASN A 87 -2.07 -3.71 -7.60
N ILE A 88 -2.51 -4.67 -6.79
CA ILE A 88 -1.85 -5.96 -6.60
C ILE A 88 -2.88 -7.04 -6.84
N GLU A 89 -2.66 -7.85 -7.87
CA GLU A 89 -3.56 -8.94 -8.25
C GLU A 89 -2.82 -10.27 -8.21
N ALA A 90 -3.46 -11.30 -7.72
CA ALA A 90 -2.92 -12.66 -7.76
C ALA A 90 -3.97 -13.66 -8.24
N CYS A 91 -3.51 -14.61 -9.04
CA CYS A 91 -4.23 -15.83 -9.38
C CYS A 91 -3.68 -16.97 -8.53
N LEU A 92 -4.57 -17.74 -7.90
CA LEU A 92 -4.20 -18.89 -7.09
C LEU A 92 -4.21 -20.17 -7.92
N ALA A 93 -3.61 -21.24 -7.40
CA ALA A 93 -3.50 -22.52 -8.09
C ALA A 93 -4.87 -23.17 -8.40
N ASP A 94 -5.93 -22.81 -7.69
CA ASP A 94 -7.32 -23.24 -7.95
C ASP A 94 -8.09 -22.30 -8.88
N ASN A 95 -7.41 -21.38 -9.55
CA ASN A 95 -7.94 -20.31 -10.40
C ASN A 95 -8.81 -19.27 -9.69
N SER A 96 -8.88 -19.26 -8.37
CA SER A 96 -9.45 -18.12 -7.66
C SER A 96 -8.53 -16.92 -7.73
N SER A 97 -9.09 -15.72 -7.62
CA SER A 97 -8.34 -14.46 -7.71
C SER A 97 -8.44 -13.65 -6.43
N MET A 98 -7.36 -12.93 -6.15
CA MET A 98 -7.26 -11.94 -5.08
C MET A 98 -6.83 -10.61 -5.69
N ARG A 99 -7.37 -9.51 -5.17
CA ARG A 99 -7.01 -8.16 -5.62
C ARG A 99 -7.00 -7.20 -4.45
N LEU A 100 -5.97 -6.38 -4.37
CA LEU A 100 -5.86 -5.26 -3.46
C LEU A 100 -5.65 -3.99 -4.27
N ASP A 101 -6.57 -3.04 -4.16
CA ASP A 101 -6.42 -1.68 -4.65
C ASP A 101 -6.17 -0.75 -3.45
N MET A 102 -5.17 0.13 -3.55
CA MET A 102 -4.88 1.14 -2.54
C MET A 102 -4.90 2.53 -3.18
N THR A 103 -5.62 3.45 -2.56
CA THR A 103 -5.71 4.84 -2.98
C THR A 103 -5.41 5.78 -1.82
N TYR A 104 -4.87 6.93 -2.16
CA TYR A 104 -4.58 7.98 -1.20
C TYR A 104 -5.64 9.08 -1.31
N SER A 105 -6.06 9.61 -0.17
CA SER A 105 -6.90 10.80 -0.13
C SER A 105 -6.42 11.77 0.94
N GLU A 106 -6.62 13.05 0.66
CA GLU A 106 -6.34 14.16 1.55
C GLU A 106 -7.66 14.88 1.84
N SER A 107 -7.93 15.17 3.09
CA SER A 107 -9.07 15.96 3.50
C SER A 107 -8.63 17.04 4.49
N THR A 108 -9.26 18.20 4.42
CA THR A 108 -9.12 19.27 5.42
C THR A 108 -9.99 18.92 6.61
N ILE A 109 -9.44 18.98 7.84
CA ILE A 109 -10.19 18.61 9.03
C ILE A 109 -10.93 19.81 9.60
N ASP A 110 -10.30 20.95 9.74
CA ASP A 110 -10.88 22.25 10.16
C ASP A 110 -9.78 23.32 10.17
N GLU A 111 -10.19 24.58 10.06
CA GLU A 111 -9.35 25.72 10.33
C GLU A 111 -9.35 25.96 11.84
N ILE A 112 -8.27 25.60 12.55
CA ILE A 112 -8.13 25.98 13.95
C ILE A 112 -7.52 27.38 13.98
N PRO A 113 -8.24 28.40 14.49
CA PRO A 113 -7.61 29.68 14.75
C PRO A 113 -6.57 29.49 15.85
N VAL A 114 -5.31 29.62 15.52
CA VAL A 114 -4.22 29.63 16.52
C VAL A 114 -4.25 31.00 17.20
N SER A 115 -4.91 31.08 18.36
CA SER A 115 -5.15 32.32 19.10
C SER A 115 -3.90 32.96 19.72
N ASP A 116 -2.73 32.31 19.63
CA ASP A 116 -1.53 32.72 20.38
C ASP A 116 -0.34 33.20 19.54
N MET A 117 -0.52 33.41 18.23
CA MET A 117 0.57 33.99 17.43
C MET A 117 0.15 35.33 16.81
N GLN A 118 0.93 36.36 17.05
CA GLN A 118 0.72 37.77 16.64
C GLN A 118 0.64 38.00 15.11
N ASN A 119 0.55 36.97 14.28
CA ASN A 119 0.55 37.07 12.82
C ASN A 119 -0.59 36.29 12.10
N GLY A 120 -1.68 35.96 12.77
CA GLY A 120 -2.88 35.48 12.07
C GLY A 120 -2.65 34.30 11.10
N MET A 121 -1.71 33.40 11.38
CA MET A 121 -1.50 32.21 10.58
C MET A 121 -2.62 31.20 10.86
N ILE A 122 -3.43 30.94 9.84
CA ILE A 122 -4.40 29.85 9.84
C ILE A 122 -3.62 28.57 9.47
N GLU A 123 -3.41 27.67 10.42
CA GLU A 123 -2.84 26.38 10.13
C GLU A 123 -3.97 25.42 9.72
N THR A 124 -3.99 25.07 8.44
CA THR A 124 -4.93 24.09 7.90
C THR A 124 -4.48 22.69 8.27
N LEU A 125 -5.21 22.03 9.17
CA LEU A 125 -4.96 20.63 9.49
C LEU A 125 -5.44 19.72 8.37
N LYS A 126 -4.52 18.99 7.78
CA LYS A 126 -4.80 18.02 6.72
C LYS A 126 -4.79 16.61 7.30
N ARG A 127 -5.79 15.83 6.93
CA ARG A 127 -5.87 14.41 7.21
C ARG A 127 -5.50 13.63 5.96
N TYR A 128 -4.58 12.70 6.11
CA TYR A 128 -4.14 11.80 5.04
C TYR A 128 -4.69 10.41 5.30
N THR A 129 -5.33 9.85 4.29
CA THR A 129 -5.99 8.54 4.43
C THR A 129 -5.51 7.60 3.33
N LEU A 130 -5.07 6.41 3.74
CA LEU A 130 -4.80 5.29 2.85
C LEU A 130 -6.03 4.38 2.82
N ASN A 131 -6.77 4.41 1.71
CA ASN A 131 -7.93 3.55 1.51
C ASN A 131 -7.49 2.25 0.86
N GLN A 132 -8.01 1.12 1.34
CA GLN A 132 -7.75 -0.20 0.82
C GLN A 132 -9.06 -0.86 0.42
N LYS A 133 -9.10 -1.40 -0.78
CA LYS A 133 -10.18 -2.24 -1.29
C LYS A 133 -9.61 -3.60 -1.62
N TYR A 134 -10.03 -4.61 -0.90
CA TYR A 134 -9.60 -5.99 -1.08
C TYR A 134 -10.74 -6.85 -1.60
N THR A 135 -10.47 -7.66 -2.62
CA THR A 135 -11.43 -8.58 -3.23
C THR A 135 -10.84 -9.98 -3.24
N TYR A 136 -11.64 -10.97 -2.82
CA TYR A 136 -11.32 -12.38 -2.93
C TYR A 136 -12.54 -13.15 -3.45
N GLY A 137 -12.46 -13.65 -4.67
CA GLY A 137 -13.62 -14.21 -5.37
C GLY A 137 -14.75 -13.17 -5.48
N ALA A 138 -15.93 -13.49 -4.96
CA ALA A 138 -17.10 -12.59 -4.92
C ALA A 138 -17.17 -11.67 -3.69
N LYS A 139 -16.22 -11.80 -2.74
CA LYS A 139 -16.23 -11.02 -1.50
C LYS A 139 -15.36 -9.77 -1.63
N GLU A 140 -15.90 -8.64 -1.20
CA GLU A 140 -15.19 -7.35 -1.18
C GLU A 140 -15.11 -6.81 0.25
N TYR A 141 -13.95 -6.30 0.63
CA TYR A 141 -13.68 -5.67 1.94
C TYR A 141 -13.05 -4.30 1.70
N ARG A 142 -13.43 -3.32 2.52
CA ARG A 142 -12.85 -1.98 2.48
C ARG A 142 -12.37 -1.59 3.85
N THR A 143 -11.16 -1.04 3.90
CA THR A 143 -10.57 -0.46 5.12
C THR A 143 -9.96 0.88 4.79
N ALA A 144 -9.82 1.73 5.79
CA ALA A 144 -9.15 3.01 5.68
C ALA A 144 -8.24 3.20 6.89
N LEU A 145 -7.03 3.68 6.64
CA LEU A 145 -6.04 4.03 7.65
C LEU A 145 -5.80 5.54 7.58
N VAL A 146 -5.96 6.20 8.71
CA VAL A 146 -5.89 7.67 8.87
C VAL A 146 -4.66 8.06 9.67
#